data_c94e7d66cef7899ece66bc0600b7067d
#
_entry.id   c94e7d66cef7899ece66bc0600b7067d
#
_cell.length_a   1.000
_cell.length_b   1.000
_cell.length_c   1.000
_cell.angle_alpha   90.00
_cell.angle_beta   90.00
_cell.angle_gamma   90.00
#
_symmetry.space_group_name_H-M   'P 1'
#
loop_
_entity.id
_entity.type
_entity.pdbx_description
1 polymer ?
#
loop_
_entity_poly.entity_id
_entity_poly.type
_entity_poly.pdbx_seq_one_letter_code
_entity_poly.pdbx_strand_id
1 'polypeptide(L)'
;VLARVQQVADQAREALKEADAHTATTCSPEHLLTMRRIAYTHRYIQEVLWLREGIPQCSSLEEHQVSVTFPAPDHLTADGYRTWLTSVSDLGLKHKMTAMGSEHHVVMIDPVSFIDVIPLGHEEIHTLLFGTKRDQIIISSKPLSAAVWEKIKHLDAETLTLDSTVYRLHRIPELGLAIATWSSTVPLQNKLHQQLMLWLPIGLFTSLLASFLLLRLLRRLRSPRNGMLDALNSHAIQVYYQPIISLQSGKIVGAEALARWRQPDGSFLSP
;
A
#
# COMPACT_ATOMS: atom_id res chain seq x y z
N VAL A 1 -7.66 8.69 -1.20
CA VAL A 1 -8.34 9.66 -0.32
C VAL A 1 -7.79 11.08 -0.53
N LEU A 2 -6.48 11.32 -0.41
CA LEU A 2 -5.87 12.64 -0.57
C LEU A 2 -6.26 13.32 -1.90
N ALA A 3 -6.07 12.61 -3.02
CA ALA A 3 -6.46 13.12 -4.33
C ALA A 3 -7.96 13.49 -4.41
N ARG A 4 -8.81 12.78 -3.64
CA ARG A 4 -10.24 13.08 -3.57
C ARG A 4 -10.49 14.41 -2.84
N VAL A 5 -9.84 14.63 -1.71
CA VAL A 5 -9.99 15.91 -0.97
C VAL A 5 -9.53 17.07 -1.83
N GLN A 6 -8.41 16.94 -2.51
CA GLN A 6 -7.92 17.95 -3.45
C GLN A 6 -8.93 18.22 -4.56
N GLN A 7 -9.46 17.18 -5.17
CA GLN A 7 -10.46 17.29 -6.24
C GLN A 7 -11.74 18.00 -5.77
N VAL A 8 -12.22 17.69 -4.57
CA VAL A 8 -13.39 18.35 -4.00
C VAL A 8 -13.12 19.85 -3.74
N ALA A 9 -11.95 20.15 -3.17
CA ALA A 9 -11.53 21.52 -2.90
C ALA A 9 -11.36 22.34 -4.20
N ASP A 10 -10.78 21.74 -5.24
CA ASP A 10 -10.57 22.38 -6.54
C ASP A 10 -11.90 22.68 -7.22
N GLN A 11 -12.87 21.75 -7.20
CA GLN A 11 -14.20 21.99 -7.71
C GLN A 11 -14.95 23.07 -6.92
N ALA A 12 -14.76 23.14 -5.61
CA ALA A 12 -15.34 24.20 -4.80
C ALA A 12 -14.77 25.58 -5.18
N ARG A 13 -13.46 25.69 -5.40
CA ARG A 13 -12.81 26.93 -5.86
C ARG A 13 -13.30 27.34 -7.24
N GLU A 14 -13.43 26.38 -8.15
CA GLU A 14 -13.93 26.62 -9.51
C GLU A 14 -15.37 27.12 -9.51
N ALA A 15 -16.25 26.46 -8.73
CA ALA A 15 -17.63 26.86 -8.54
C ALA A 15 -17.75 28.29 -7.96
N LEU A 16 -16.91 28.64 -6.99
CA LEU A 16 -16.88 29.99 -6.40
C LEU A 16 -16.40 31.04 -7.39
N LYS A 17 -15.36 30.74 -8.20
CA LYS A 17 -14.89 31.64 -9.25
C LYS A 17 -15.96 31.89 -10.30
N GLU A 18 -16.72 30.85 -10.70
CA GLU A 18 -17.82 30.97 -11.63
C GLU A 18 -18.97 31.83 -11.04
N ALA A 19 -19.30 31.60 -9.76
CA ALA A 19 -20.32 32.38 -9.06
C ALA A 19 -19.95 33.86 -8.93
N ASP A 20 -18.69 34.15 -8.55
CA ASP A 20 -18.20 35.52 -8.37
C ASP A 20 -18.03 36.30 -9.69
N ALA A 21 -17.85 35.58 -10.81
CA ALA A 21 -17.79 36.20 -12.14
C ALA A 21 -19.16 36.69 -12.66
N HIS A 22 -20.26 36.31 -11.99
CA HIS A 22 -21.61 36.70 -12.42
C HIS A 22 -21.92 38.13 -12.07
N THR A 23 -22.44 38.91 -13.04
CA THR A 23 -22.65 40.34 -12.91
C THR A 23 -24.13 40.77 -12.77
N ALA A 24 -25.05 39.78 -12.79
CA ALA A 24 -26.48 40.10 -12.64
C ALA A 24 -26.83 40.64 -11.24
N THR A 25 -27.99 41.27 -11.14
CA THR A 25 -28.53 41.78 -9.86
C THR A 25 -28.62 40.64 -8.84
N THR A 26 -28.10 40.88 -7.65
CA THR A 26 -28.10 39.94 -6.54
C THR A 26 -29.47 39.33 -6.29
N CYS A 27 -29.57 38.02 -6.13
CA CYS A 27 -30.78 37.25 -5.91
C CYS A 27 -31.88 37.46 -6.98
N SER A 28 -31.54 37.97 -8.15
CA SER A 28 -32.47 38.01 -9.30
C SER A 28 -32.70 36.58 -9.84
N PRO A 29 -33.79 36.35 -10.60
CA PRO A 29 -34.03 35.04 -11.24
C PRO A 29 -32.85 34.55 -12.09
N GLU A 30 -32.12 35.45 -12.73
CA GLU A 30 -30.94 35.13 -13.52
C GLU A 30 -29.76 34.70 -12.63
N HIS A 31 -29.53 35.39 -11.52
CA HIS A 31 -28.51 35.00 -10.54
C HIS A 31 -28.83 33.64 -9.92
N LEU A 32 -30.09 33.41 -9.51
CA LEU A 32 -30.53 32.11 -8.98
C LEU A 32 -30.36 30.98 -10.01
N LEU A 33 -30.66 31.25 -11.28
CA LEU A 33 -30.46 30.26 -12.36
C LEU A 33 -28.97 29.91 -12.53
N THR A 34 -28.09 30.91 -12.42
CA THR A 34 -26.62 30.67 -12.48
C THR A 34 -26.15 29.84 -11.30
N MET A 35 -26.57 30.17 -10.07
CA MET A 35 -26.22 29.37 -8.90
C MET A 35 -26.72 27.91 -9.00
N ARG A 36 -27.94 27.70 -9.52
CA ARG A 36 -28.48 26.35 -9.80
C ARG A 36 -27.66 25.61 -10.82
N ARG A 37 -27.25 26.29 -11.90
CA ARG A 37 -26.39 25.69 -12.94
C ARG A 37 -25.05 25.27 -12.34
N ILE A 38 -24.42 26.11 -11.52
CA ILE A 38 -23.17 25.81 -10.84
C ILE A 38 -23.33 24.58 -9.92
N ALA A 39 -24.35 24.53 -9.09
CA ALA A 39 -24.62 23.38 -8.24
C ALA A 39 -24.86 22.09 -9.03
N TYR A 40 -25.49 22.19 -10.20
CA TYR A 40 -25.76 21.04 -11.07
C TYR A 40 -24.51 20.55 -11.81
N THR A 41 -23.65 21.46 -12.26
CA THR A 41 -22.46 21.11 -13.08
C THR A 41 -21.27 20.65 -12.25
N HIS A 42 -21.15 21.10 -11.01
CA HIS A 42 -20.06 20.72 -10.11
C HIS A 42 -20.48 19.56 -9.20
N ARG A 43 -19.96 18.38 -9.44
CA ARG A 43 -20.39 17.11 -8.83
C ARG A 43 -20.48 17.12 -7.30
N TYR A 44 -19.59 17.86 -6.64
CA TYR A 44 -19.48 17.84 -5.17
C TYR A 44 -20.20 19.00 -4.50
N ILE A 45 -20.72 19.93 -5.28
CA ILE A 45 -21.45 21.08 -4.78
C ILE A 45 -22.92 20.72 -4.66
N GLN A 46 -23.45 20.79 -3.45
CA GLN A 46 -24.85 20.50 -3.17
C GLN A 46 -25.72 21.76 -3.26
N GLU A 47 -25.16 22.89 -2.87
CA GLU A 47 -25.87 24.16 -2.79
C GLU A 47 -24.88 25.31 -2.97
N VAL A 48 -25.36 26.41 -3.59
CA VAL A 48 -24.65 27.68 -3.67
C VAL A 48 -25.51 28.73 -2.97
N LEU A 49 -24.91 29.46 -2.04
CA LEU A 49 -25.54 30.53 -1.27
C LEU A 49 -24.92 31.89 -1.61
N TRP A 50 -25.71 32.96 -1.57
CA TRP A 50 -25.19 34.30 -1.55
C TRP A 50 -25.39 34.91 -0.17
N LEU A 51 -24.33 35.45 0.45
CA LEU A 51 -24.30 35.99 1.79
C LEU A 51 -24.13 37.52 1.77
N ARG A 52 -24.84 38.20 2.64
CA ARG A 52 -24.57 39.58 3.04
C ARG A 52 -24.30 39.62 4.53
N GLU A 53 -23.10 40.06 4.91
CA GLU A 53 -22.68 40.13 6.32
C GLU A 53 -22.86 38.80 7.09
N GLY A 54 -22.57 37.67 6.41
CA GLY A 54 -22.70 36.33 6.99
C GLY A 54 -24.13 35.79 7.04
N ILE A 55 -25.11 36.51 6.52
CA ILE A 55 -26.52 36.08 6.46
C ILE A 55 -26.86 35.68 5.03
N PRO A 56 -27.29 34.43 4.78
CA PRO A 56 -27.78 34.03 3.47
C PRO A 56 -28.99 34.87 3.05
N GLN A 57 -28.94 35.40 1.83
CA GLN A 57 -30.01 36.16 1.23
C GLN A 57 -30.77 35.35 0.19
N CYS A 58 -30.08 34.46 -0.50
CA CYS A 58 -30.68 33.54 -1.46
C CYS A 58 -29.80 32.26 -1.64
N SER A 59 -30.43 31.22 -2.14
CA SER A 59 -29.87 29.90 -2.34
C SER A 59 -30.21 29.35 -3.73
N SER A 60 -29.35 28.47 -4.24
CA SER A 60 -29.63 27.70 -5.45
C SER A 60 -30.80 26.72 -5.28
N LEU A 61 -31.12 26.30 -4.06
CA LEU A 61 -32.10 25.26 -3.79
C LEU A 61 -33.54 25.75 -3.65
N GLU A 62 -33.82 26.97 -3.29
CA GLU A 62 -35.12 27.63 -3.40
C GLU A 62 -35.23 28.90 -2.54
N GLU A 63 -36.44 29.56 -2.60
CA GLU A 63 -36.79 30.84 -1.99
C GLU A 63 -36.95 30.80 -0.46
N HIS A 64 -36.26 29.89 0.22
CA HIS A 64 -36.33 29.86 1.68
C HIS A 64 -35.52 31.02 2.25
N GLN A 65 -36.19 31.81 3.05
CA GLN A 65 -35.51 32.75 3.95
C GLN A 65 -34.72 31.92 4.96
N VAL A 66 -33.46 31.71 4.65
CA VAL A 66 -32.55 31.00 5.54
C VAL A 66 -32.24 31.92 6.70
N SER A 67 -32.81 31.65 7.86
CA SER A 67 -32.61 32.45 9.08
C SER A 67 -31.34 32.12 9.85
N VAL A 68 -30.43 31.34 9.26
CA VAL A 68 -29.18 30.88 9.89
C VAL A 68 -28.03 31.81 9.53
N THR A 69 -27.44 32.44 10.53
CA THR A 69 -26.22 33.23 10.36
C THR A 69 -24.99 32.26 10.32
N PHE A 70 -24.16 32.38 9.29
CA PHE A 70 -22.90 31.67 9.24
C PHE A 70 -21.98 32.12 10.39
N PRO A 71 -21.43 31.18 11.16
CA PRO A 71 -20.47 31.52 12.20
C PRO A 71 -19.17 32.05 11.59
N ALA A 72 -18.25 32.49 12.45
CA ALA A 72 -16.89 32.79 12.00
C ALA A 72 -16.25 31.55 11.31
N PRO A 73 -15.51 31.76 10.22
CA PRO A 73 -14.90 30.62 9.50
C PRO A 73 -13.88 29.89 10.37
N ASP A 74 -13.83 28.58 10.23
CA ASP A 74 -12.86 27.74 10.94
C ASP A 74 -11.45 27.95 10.45
N HIS A 75 -11.30 28.19 9.14
CA HIS A 75 -10.00 28.41 8.50
C HIS A 75 -10.14 29.38 7.32
N LEU A 76 -9.06 30.13 7.05
CA LEU A 76 -8.87 30.96 5.87
C LEU A 76 -7.74 30.35 5.04
N THR A 77 -8.02 30.00 3.79
CA THR A 77 -7.03 29.46 2.88
C THR A 77 -6.05 30.55 2.43
N ALA A 78 -4.87 30.15 1.93
CA ALA A 78 -3.89 31.10 1.38
C ALA A 78 -4.46 31.93 0.20
N ASP A 79 -5.41 31.35 -0.54
CA ASP A 79 -6.10 31.98 -1.69
C ASP A 79 -7.23 32.93 -1.24
N GLY A 80 -7.45 33.10 0.08
CA GLY A 80 -8.46 33.99 0.64
C GLY A 80 -9.86 33.37 0.77
N TYR A 81 -10.05 32.10 0.49
CA TYR A 81 -11.34 31.42 0.71
C TYR A 81 -11.54 31.08 2.19
N ARG A 82 -12.75 31.26 2.66
CA ARG A 82 -13.21 30.92 4.02
C ARG A 82 -13.72 29.48 4.03
N THR A 83 -13.40 28.68 5.04
CA THR A 83 -13.93 27.34 5.18
C THR A 83 -14.65 27.15 6.50
N TRP A 84 -15.78 26.43 6.45
CA TRP A 84 -16.57 26.01 7.61
C TRP A 84 -16.64 24.48 7.55
N LEU A 85 -16.05 23.83 8.54
CA LEU A 85 -15.89 22.38 8.54
C LEU A 85 -17.14 21.63 9.00
N THR A 86 -18.03 22.32 9.70
CA THR A 86 -19.28 21.76 10.24
C THR A 86 -20.38 22.79 10.23
N SER A 87 -20.78 23.24 9.05
CA SER A 87 -21.95 24.10 8.94
C SER A 87 -23.24 23.30 9.14
N VAL A 88 -24.21 23.93 9.78
CA VAL A 88 -25.58 23.41 9.85
C VAL A 88 -26.29 23.83 8.57
N SER A 89 -26.70 22.87 7.74
CA SER A 89 -27.61 23.19 6.63
C SER A 89 -29.04 23.32 7.13
N ASP A 90 -29.71 24.36 6.72
CA ASP A 90 -31.14 24.61 7.04
C ASP A 90 -32.09 23.76 6.19
N LEU A 91 -31.54 22.92 5.32
CA LEU A 91 -32.31 22.05 4.42
C LEU A 91 -33.02 20.85 5.13
N GLY A 92 -33.06 20.85 6.45
CA GLY A 92 -33.65 19.75 7.21
C GLY A 92 -32.85 18.44 7.10
N LEU A 93 -31.65 18.49 6.53
CA LEU A 93 -30.75 17.35 6.44
C LEU A 93 -30.24 17.02 7.85
N LYS A 94 -30.30 15.73 8.19
CA LYS A 94 -29.88 15.23 9.50
C LYS A 94 -28.37 15.27 9.74
N HIS A 95 -27.57 15.63 8.76
CA HIS A 95 -26.12 15.63 8.82
C HIS A 95 -25.54 17.03 8.57
N LYS A 96 -24.40 17.27 9.16
CA LYS A 96 -23.66 18.51 9.02
C LYS A 96 -23.02 18.57 7.63
N MET A 97 -22.98 19.77 7.03
CA MET A 97 -22.32 20.04 5.76
C MET A 97 -21.00 20.77 6.01
N THR A 98 -20.05 20.63 5.11
CA THR A 98 -18.89 21.51 5.02
C THR A 98 -19.17 22.63 4.04
N ALA A 99 -18.53 23.78 4.21
CA ALA A 99 -18.71 24.89 3.29
C ALA A 99 -17.37 25.56 2.96
N MET A 100 -17.28 26.08 1.75
CA MET A 100 -16.21 26.97 1.31
C MET A 100 -16.84 28.26 0.73
N GLY A 101 -16.26 29.42 1.02
CA GLY A 101 -16.83 30.68 0.56
C GLY A 101 -15.78 31.68 0.13
N SER A 102 -16.15 32.50 -0.83
CA SER A 102 -15.52 33.77 -1.22
C SER A 102 -16.03 34.92 -0.38
N GLU A 103 -15.99 36.13 -0.88
CA GLU A 103 -16.51 37.34 -0.18
C GLU A 103 -18.03 37.29 0.04
N HIS A 104 -18.77 36.83 -0.98
CA HIS A 104 -20.23 36.82 -0.95
C HIS A 104 -20.85 35.45 -1.22
N HIS A 105 -20.21 34.60 -2.01
CA HIS A 105 -20.74 33.28 -2.31
C HIS A 105 -20.16 32.21 -1.39
N VAL A 106 -21.00 31.24 -1.07
CA VAL A 106 -20.63 30.05 -0.30
C VAL A 106 -21.18 28.82 -1.00
N VAL A 107 -20.32 27.80 -1.14
CA VAL A 107 -20.70 26.50 -1.66
C VAL A 107 -20.76 25.49 -0.52
N MET A 108 -21.84 24.70 -0.50
CA MET A 108 -22.06 23.65 0.48
C MET A 108 -21.64 22.30 -0.13
N ILE A 109 -20.93 21.51 0.66
CA ILE A 109 -20.32 20.24 0.25
C ILE A 109 -20.71 19.17 1.25
N ASP A 110 -21.20 18.03 0.76
CA ASP A 110 -21.42 16.88 1.62
C ASP A 110 -20.06 16.30 2.06
N PRO A 111 -19.80 16.18 3.38
CA PRO A 111 -18.56 15.59 3.88
C PRO A 111 -18.29 14.18 3.38
N VAL A 112 -19.32 13.40 3.05
CA VAL A 112 -19.17 12.06 2.45
C VAL A 112 -18.34 12.11 1.18
N SER A 113 -18.46 13.19 0.39
CA SER A 113 -17.72 13.37 -0.86
C SER A 113 -16.20 13.33 -0.69
N PHE A 114 -15.67 13.66 0.49
CA PHE A 114 -14.23 13.61 0.77
C PHE A 114 -13.71 12.19 1.01
N ILE A 115 -14.55 11.29 1.54
CA ILE A 115 -14.17 9.95 1.97
C ILE A 115 -14.76 8.84 1.09
N ASP A 116 -15.65 9.17 0.16
CA ASP A 116 -16.25 8.23 -0.79
C ASP A 116 -15.21 7.82 -1.85
N VAL A 117 -14.36 6.87 -1.46
CA VAL A 117 -13.31 6.31 -2.30
C VAL A 117 -13.55 4.80 -2.43
N ILE A 118 -13.68 4.33 -3.66
CA ILE A 118 -13.77 2.89 -3.94
C ILE A 118 -12.41 2.27 -3.62
N PRO A 119 -12.31 1.35 -2.65
CA PRO A 119 -11.04 0.69 -2.35
C PRO A 119 -10.61 -0.18 -3.54
N LEU A 120 -9.38 0.02 -3.99
CA LEU A 120 -8.75 -0.86 -4.98
C LEU A 120 -8.25 -2.11 -4.25
N GLY A 121 -9.08 -3.14 -4.16
CA GLY A 121 -8.73 -4.42 -3.53
C GLY A 121 -9.78 -4.94 -2.55
N HIS A 122 -9.46 -6.07 -1.91
CA HIS A 122 -10.35 -6.73 -0.94
C HIS A 122 -10.14 -6.24 0.51
N GLU A 123 -9.28 -5.25 0.74
CA GLU A 123 -8.99 -4.76 2.09
C GLU A 123 -9.90 -3.58 2.42
N GLU A 124 -10.55 -3.65 3.56
CA GLU A 124 -11.34 -2.55 4.08
C GLU A 124 -10.42 -1.43 4.59
N ILE A 125 -10.41 -0.31 3.87
CA ILE A 125 -9.73 0.91 4.30
C ILE A 125 -10.77 1.84 4.92
N HIS A 126 -10.56 2.15 6.17
CA HIS A 126 -11.39 3.11 6.87
C HIS A 126 -10.76 4.50 6.82
N THR A 127 -11.60 5.53 6.82
CA THR A 127 -11.17 6.92 6.69
C THR A 127 -11.89 7.79 7.71
N LEU A 128 -11.14 8.73 8.29
CA LEU A 128 -11.62 9.77 9.16
C LEU A 128 -11.14 11.12 8.63
N LEU A 129 -12.04 12.09 8.50
CA LEU A 129 -11.75 13.48 8.19
C LEU A 129 -12.04 14.35 9.41
N PHE A 130 -11.11 15.20 9.80
CA PHE A 130 -11.26 16.09 10.93
C PHE A 130 -10.58 17.44 10.73
N GLY A 131 -11.04 18.46 11.44
CA GLY A 131 -10.45 19.80 11.45
C GLY A 131 -9.25 19.86 12.39
N THR A 132 -8.15 20.47 11.94
CA THR A 132 -6.90 20.54 12.73
C THR A 132 -6.93 21.59 13.85
N LYS A 133 -7.82 22.59 13.75
CA LYS A 133 -7.87 23.73 14.68
C LYS A 133 -8.69 23.46 15.96
N ARG A 134 -9.73 22.63 15.85
CA ARG A 134 -10.65 22.29 16.96
C ARG A 134 -10.73 20.79 17.22
N ASP A 135 -9.89 19.98 16.59
CA ASP A 135 -9.92 18.52 16.66
C ASP A 135 -11.32 17.93 16.42
N GLN A 136 -12.10 18.60 15.56
CA GLN A 136 -13.49 18.27 15.32
C GLN A 136 -13.61 17.22 14.23
N ILE A 137 -14.17 16.06 14.57
CA ILE A 137 -14.48 15.02 13.58
C ILE A 137 -15.60 15.55 12.67
N ILE A 138 -15.31 15.60 11.38
CA ILE A 138 -16.24 16.00 10.33
C ILE A 138 -17.03 14.76 9.89
N ILE A 139 -16.33 13.72 9.46
CA ILE A 139 -16.92 12.45 9.03
C ILE A 139 -15.95 11.30 9.27
N SER A 140 -16.52 10.12 9.53
CA SER A 140 -15.77 8.87 9.66
C SER A 140 -16.53 7.73 8.99
N SER A 141 -15.84 6.90 8.22
CA SER A 141 -16.42 5.70 7.61
C SER A 141 -16.73 4.61 8.62
N LYS A 142 -16.03 4.64 9.79
CA LYS A 142 -16.27 3.72 10.91
C LYS A 142 -16.03 4.45 12.23
N PRO A 143 -16.86 4.22 13.25
CA PRO A 143 -16.63 4.80 14.57
C PRO A 143 -15.24 4.46 15.11
N LEU A 144 -14.57 5.46 15.67
CA LEU A 144 -13.27 5.33 16.28
C LEU A 144 -13.42 5.35 17.81
N SER A 145 -12.66 4.53 18.53
CA SER A 145 -12.67 4.59 20.00
C SER A 145 -12.03 5.90 20.49
N ALA A 146 -12.53 6.45 21.60
CA ALA A 146 -11.99 7.67 22.19
C ALA A 146 -10.48 7.58 22.48
N ALA A 147 -10.00 6.42 22.95
CA ALA A 147 -8.59 6.19 23.24
C ALA A 147 -7.69 6.25 21.99
N VAL A 148 -8.17 5.74 20.86
CA VAL A 148 -7.46 5.80 19.58
C VAL A 148 -7.51 7.21 19.01
N TRP A 149 -8.65 7.87 19.12
CA TRP A 149 -8.82 9.26 18.70
C TRP A 149 -7.81 10.19 19.39
N GLU A 150 -7.68 10.10 20.72
CA GLU A 150 -6.71 10.88 21.48
C GLU A 150 -5.26 10.69 21.00
N LYS A 151 -4.90 9.48 20.60
CA LYS A 151 -3.57 9.18 20.06
C LYS A 151 -3.37 9.75 18.65
N ILE A 152 -4.40 9.68 17.81
CA ILE A 152 -4.32 10.14 16.41
C ILE A 152 -4.24 11.66 16.31
N LYS A 153 -5.05 12.40 17.06
CA LYS A 153 -5.09 13.86 16.96
C LYS A 153 -3.78 14.54 17.36
N HIS A 154 -3.02 13.93 18.30
CA HIS A 154 -1.71 14.42 18.75
C HIS A 154 -0.53 13.73 18.09
N LEU A 155 -0.77 12.92 17.07
CA LEU A 155 0.29 12.19 16.38
C LEU A 155 1.11 13.14 15.52
N ASP A 156 2.40 13.29 15.81
CA ASP A 156 3.33 14.05 14.97
C ASP A 156 3.91 13.22 13.82
N ALA A 157 3.85 11.88 13.94
CA ALA A 157 4.31 10.96 12.92
C ALA A 157 3.23 10.69 11.85
N GLU A 158 3.65 10.37 10.64
CA GLU A 158 2.72 10.02 9.56
C GLU A 158 2.03 8.66 9.74
N THR A 159 2.58 7.79 10.59
CA THR A 159 2.10 6.42 10.76
C THR A 159 2.14 5.98 12.22
N LEU A 160 1.07 5.34 12.66
CA LEU A 160 0.93 4.73 13.99
C LEU A 160 0.42 3.30 13.83
N THR A 161 1.06 2.35 14.51
CA THR A 161 0.58 0.96 14.55
C THR A 161 0.08 0.64 15.97
N LEU A 162 -1.16 0.21 16.07
CA LEU A 162 -1.81 -0.20 17.32
C LEU A 162 -2.58 -1.51 17.06
N ASP A 163 -2.37 -2.52 17.91
CA ASP A 163 -3.14 -3.77 17.93
C ASP A 163 -3.42 -4.36 16.53
N SER A 164 -2.38 -4.55 15.72
CA SER A 164 -2.49 -5.06 14.34
C SER A 164 -3.30 -4.16 13.38
N THR A 165 -3.45 -2.89 13.71
CA THR A 165 -4.05 -1.87 12.85
C THR A 165 -3.02 -0.78 12.57
N VAL A 166 -2.82 -0.47 11.32
CA VAL A 166 -1.96 0.63 10.89
C VAL A 166 -2.81 1.84 10.60
N TYR A 167 -2.54 2.93 11.29
CA TYR A 167 -3.12 4.25 11.08
C TYR A 167 -2.12 5.11 10.34
N ARG A 168 -2.57 5.77 9.28
CA ARG A 168 -1.77 6.74 8.55
C ARG A 168 -2.45 8.09 8.61
N LEU A 169 -1.74 9.11 9.09
CA LEU A 169 -2.22 10.47 9.22
C LEU A 169 -1.61 11.34 8.11
N HIS A 170 -2.47 12.15 7.50
CA HIS A 170 -2.04 13.17 6.55
C HIS A 170 -2.74 14.49 6.87
N ARG A 171 -1.97 15.53 7.12
CA ARG A 171 -2.47 16.89 7.38
C ARG A 171 -2.47 17.70 6.09
N ILE A 172 -3.53 18.48 5.89
CA ILE A 172 -3.71 19.39 4.76
C ILE A 172 -3.85 20.81 5.34
N PRO A 173 -2.72 21.47 5.64
CA PRO A 173 -2.73 22.76 6.33
C PRO A 173 -3.48 23.83 5.54
N GLU A 174 -3.40 23.77 4.21
CA GLU A 174 -4.07 24.71 3.30
C GLU A 174 -5.58 24.78 3.50
N LEU A 175 -6.20 23.66 3.88
CA LEU A 175 -7.65 23.56 4.11
C LEU A 175 -8.02 23.53 5.59
N GLY A 176 -7.05 23.49 6.50
CA GLY A 176 -7.27 23.29 7.93
C GLY A 176 -7.79 21.89 8.28
N LEU A 177 -7.52 20.91 7.43
CA LEU A 177 -8.02 19.54 7.52
C LEU A 177 -6.91 18.53 7.80
N ALA A 178 -7.30 17.41 8.38
CA ALA A 178 -6.47 16.22 8.46
C ALA A 178 -7.29 14.97 8.13
N ILE A 179 -6.63 14.00 7.52
CA ILE A 179 -7.20 12.71 7.16
C ILE A 179 -6.41 11.63 7.89
N ALA A 180 -7.12 10.78 8.61
CA ALA A 180 -6.59 9.53 9.11
C ALA A 180 -7.20 8.37 8.33
N THR A 181 -6.36 7.48 7.84
CA THR A 181 -6.80 6.22 7.19
C THR A 181 -6.25 5.06 7.98
N TRP A 182 -7.02 3.98 8.10
CA TRP A 182 -6.53 2.78 8.78
C TRP A 182 -7.06 1.49 8.16
N SER A 183 -6.26 0.45 8.29
CA SER A 183 -6.61 -0.90 7.89
C SER A 183 -5.98 -1.91 8.84
N SER A 184 -6.59 -3.10 8.94
CA SER A 184 -6.04 -4.19 9.74
C SER A 184 -4.93 -4.91 8.99
N THR A 185 -3.84 -5.26 9.68
CA THR A 185 -2.74 -6.08 9.14
C THR A 185 -3.01 -7.59 9.24
N VAL A 186 -4.06 -8.00 9.96
CA VAL A 186 -4.42 -9.41 10.17
C VAL A 186 -4.64 -10.17 8.85
N PRO A 187 -5.36 -9.64 7.85
CA PRO A 187 -5.53 -10.34 6.58
C PRO A 187 -4.21 -10.58 5.85
N LEU A 188 -3.28 -9.63 5.91
CA LEU A 188 -1.96 -9.76 5.30
C LEU A 188 -1.12 -10.82 6.01
N GLN A 189 -1.12 -10.83 7.34
CA GLN A 189 -0.42 -11.84 8.13
C GLN A 189 -0.96 -13.25 7.87
N ASN A 190 -2.28 -13.41 7.79
CA ASN A 190 -2.90 -14.69 7.48
C ASN A 190 -2.54 -15.20 6.08
N LYS A 191 -2.53 -14.33 5.07
CA LYS A 191 -2.11 -14.68 3.71
C LYS A 191 -0.63 -15.10 3.68
N LEU A 192 0.25 -14.36 4.37
CA LEU A 192 1.67 -14.72 4.47
C LEU A 192 1.87 -16.06 5.16
N HIS A 193 1.17 -16.34 6.27
CA HIS A 193 1.22 -17.63 6.95
C HIS A 193 0.75 -18.78 6.06
N GLN A 194 -0.36 -18.60 5.35
CA GLN A 194 -0.86 -19.61 4.42
C GLN A 194 0.12 -19.89 3.29
N GLN A 195 0.73 -18.87 2.72
CA GLN A 195 1.74 -19.02 1.68
C GLN A 195 3.00 -19.71 2.21
N LEU A 196 3.52 -19.30 3.38
CA LEU A 196 4.67 -19.93 4.01
C LEU A 196 4.42 -21.41 4.33
N MET A 197 3.24 -21.73 4.90
CA MET A 197 2.84 -23.11 5.18
C MET A 197 2.81 -23.99 3.93
N LEU A 198 2.46 -23.44 2.77
CA LEU A 198 2.41 -24.17 1.50
C LEU A 198 3.80 -24.27 0.86
N TRP A 199 4.53 -23.16 0.73
CA TRP A 199 5.78 -23.13 -0.04
C TRP A 199 6.99 -23.65 0.72
N LEU A 200 7.01 -23.54 2.05
CA LEU A 200 8.14 -23.98 2.86
C LEU A 200 8.36 -25.52 2.81
N PRO A 201 7.33 -26.37 2.97
CA PRO A 201 7.51 -27.82 2.81
C PRO A 201 7.85 -28.24 1.38
N ILE A 202 7.30 -27.57 0.37
CA ILE A 202 7.63 -27.85 -1.04
C ILE A 202 9.11 -27.51 -1.30
N GLY A 203 9.58 -26.35 -0.84
CA GLY A 203 10.98 -25.95 -0.97
C GLY A 203 11.94 -26.90 -0.24
N LEU A 204 11.57 -27.32 0.96
CA LEU A 204 12.35 -28.29 1.74
C LEU A 204 12.42 -29.65 1.01
N PHE A 205 11.29 -30.16 0.54
CA PHE A 205 11.24 -31.44 -0.18
C PHE A 205 12.07 -31.41 -1.47
N THR A 206 11.94 -30.35 -2.27
CA THR A 206 12.72 -30.21 -3.51
C THR A 206 14.21 -30.10 -3.24
N SER A 207 14.61 -29.38 -2.20
CA SER A 207 16.02 -29.26 -1.78
C SER A 207 16.59 -30.60 -1.32
N LEU A 208 15.84 -31.33 -0.50
CA LEU A 208 16.28 -32.68 -0.04
C LEU A 208 16.39 -33.67 -1.22
N LEU A 209 15.42 -33.64 -2.13
CA LEU A 209 15.46 -34.51 -3.32
C LEU A 209 16.65 -34.15 -4.20
N ALA A 210 16.90 -32.89 -4.47
CA ALA A 210 18.06 -32.46 -5.26
C ALA A 210 19.39 -32.87 -4.60
N SER A 211 19.51 -32.69 -3.27
CA SER A 211 20.68 -33.13 -2.51
C SER A 211 20.88 -34.63 -2.57
N PHE A 212 19.80 -35.40 -2.41
CA PHE A 212 19.84 -36.84 -2.52
C PHE A 212 20.31 -37.31 -3.91
N LEU A 213 19.75 -36.74 -4.97
CA LEU A 213 20.12 -37.07 -6.34
C LEU A 213 21.59 -36.71 -6.63
N LEU A 214 22.04 -35.55 -6.15
CA LEU A 214 23.44 -35.13 -6.30
C LEU A 214 24.38 -36.06 -5.57
N LEU A 215 24.08 -36.42 -4.33
CA LEU A 215 24.89 -37.38 -3.57
C LEU A 215 24.94 -38.76 -4.25
N ARG A 216 23.81 -39.21 -4.79
CA ARG A 216 23.73 -40.46 -5.53
C ARG A 216 24.59 -40.41 -6.80
N LEU A 217 24.56 -39.30 -7.52
CA LEU A 217 25.37 -39.07 -8.72
C LEU A 217 26.88 -39.08 -8.38
N LEU A 218 27.27 -38.32 -7.34
CA LEU A 218 28.66 -38.27 -6.87
C LEU A 218 29.17 -39.63 -6.41
N ARG A 219 28.34 -40.43 -5.70
CA ARG A 219 28.70 -41.80 -5.32
C ARG A 219 28.88 -42.72 -6.55
N ARG A 220 28.07 -42.58 -7.58
CA ARG A 220 28.21 -43.32 -8.84
C ARG A 220 29.50 -42.98 -9.56
N LEU A 221 29.86 -41.71 -9.65
CA LEU A 221 31.09 -41.25 -10.30
C LEU A 221 32.37 -41.70 -9.55
N ARG A 222 32.31 -41.79 -8.22
CA ARG A 222 33.42 -42.23 -7.36
C ARG A 222 33.45 -43.72 -7.12
N SER A 223 32.64 -44.53 -7.84
CA SER A 223 32.64 -45.97 -7.69
C SER A 223 33.99 -46.55 -8.14
N PRO A 224 34.67 -47.39 -7.32
CA PRO A 224 35.94 -48.03 -7.70
C PRO A 224 35.88 -48.81 -9.02
N ARG A 225 34.70 -49.33 -9.34
CA ARG A 225 34.47 -50.07 -10.60
C ARG A 225 34.64 -49.16 -11.84
N ASN A 226 34.18 -47.95 -11.79
CA ASN A 226 34.33 -46.98 -12.89
C ASN A 226 35.77 -46.53 -13.02
N GLY A 227 36.48 -46.31 -11.90
CA GLY A 227 37.92 -46.03 -11.91
C GLY A 227 38.75 -47.15 -12.50
N MET A 228 38.40 -48.43 -12.25
CA MET A 228 39.10 -49.58 -12.81
C MET A 228 38.86 -49.72 -14.33
N LEU A 229 37.64 -49.48 -14.79
CA LEU A 229 37.32 -49.47 -16.23
C LEU A 229 38.08 -48.35 -16.97
N ASP A 230 38.14 -47.18 -16.37
CA ASP A 230 38.88 -46.03 -16.91
C ASP A 230 40.39 -46.32 -16.94
N ALA A 231 40.93 -47.01 -15.92
CA ALA A 231 42.34 -47.45 -15.88
C ALA A 231 42.69 -48.47 -16.95
N LEU A 232 41.77 -49.38 -17.27
CA LEU A 232 41.92 -50.31 -18.36
C LEU A 232 41.92 -49.62 -19.72
N ASN A 233 40.98 -48.76 -19.95
CA ASN A 233 40.82 -48.00 -21.20
C ASN A 233 41.99 -47.02 -21.45
N SER A 234 42.52 -46.42 -20.38
CA SER A 234 43.68 -45.51 -20.45
C SER A 234 45.05 -46.17 -20.43
N HIS A 235 45.09 -47.48 -20.45
CA HIS A 235 46.33 -48.25 -20.35
C HIS A 235 47.15 -47.92 -19.09
N ALA A 236 46.50 -47.51 -18.01
CA ALA A 236 47.12 -47.17 -16.72
C ALA A 236 47.53 -48.46 -15.92
N ILE A 237 47.08 -49.64 -16.35
CA ILE A 237 47.44 -50.89 -15.74
C ILE A 237 48.68 -51.44 -16.49
N GLN A 238 49.79 -51.56 -15.81
CA GLN A 238 51.08 -52.08 -16.31
C GLN A 238 51.35 -53.40 -15.68
N VAL A 239 52.08 -54.27 -16.47
CA VAL A 239 52.53 -55.57 -15.98
C VAL A 239 53.98 -55.44 -15.58
N TYR A 240 54.30 -55.84 -14.36
CA TYR A 240 55.62 -55.93 -13.82
C TYR A 240 55.94 -57.45 -13.62
N TYR A 241 57.19 -57.84 -13.88
CA TYR A 241 57.60 -59.20 -13.73
C TYR A 241 58.54 -59.33 -12.52
N GLN A 242 58.21 -60.22 -11.60
CA GLN A 242 59.04 -60.56 -10.47
C GLN A 242 59.75 -61.88 -10.74
N PRO A 243 61.08 -61.91 -10.74
CA PRO A 243 61.83 -63.17 -11.08
C PRO A 243 61.66 -64.18 -9.96
N ILE A 244 61.45 -65.44 -10.37
CA ILE A 244 61.46 -66.58 -9.48
C ILE A 244 62.85 -67.24 -9.61
N ILE A 245 63.56 -67.25 -8.48
CA ILE A 245 64.93 -67.76 -8.43
C ILE A 245 64.93 -69.13 -7.75
N SER A 246 65.59 -70.11 -8.38
CA SER A 246 65.85 -71.43 -7.77
C SER A 246 66.89 -71.29 -6.65
N LEU A 247 66.50 -71.63 -5.43
CA LEU A 247 67.41 -71.60 -4.26
C LEU A 247 68.59 -72.57 -4.38
N GLN A 248 68.46 -73.63 -5.16
CA GLN A 248 69.50 -74.59 -5.35
C GLN A 248 70.57 -74.18 -6.38
N SER A 249 70.17 -73.50 -7.46
CA SER A 249 71.04 -73.12 -8.55
C SER A 249 71.34 -71.60 -8.65
N GLY A 250 70.64 -70.78 -7.90
CA GLY A 250 70.73 -69.33 -8.01
C GLY A 250 70.27 -68.74 -9.35
N LYS A 251 69.72 -69.58 -10.23
CA LYS A 251 69.27 -69.15 -11.56
C LYS A 251 67.78 -68.75 -11.55
N ILE A 252 67.42 -67.80 -12.42
CA ILE A 252 66.02 -67.46 -12.69
C ILE A 252 65.38 -68.65 -13.43
N VAL A 253 64.32 -69.21 -12.84
CA VAL A 253 63.54 -70.35 -13.37
C VAL A 253 62.15 -69.93 -13.86
N GLY A 254 61.73 -68.71 -13.64
CA GLY A 254 60.44 -68.17 -14.07
C GLY A 254 60.30 -66.74 -13.68
N ALA A 255 59.17 -66.21 -14.00
CA ALA A 255 58.73 -64.85 -13.54
C ALA A 255 57.22 -64.81 -13.23
N GLU A 256 56.86 -64.19 -12.18
CA GLU A 256 55.44 -63.87 -11.84
C GLU A 256 55.06 -62.55 -12.46
N ALA A 257 53.91 -62.51 -13.17
CA ALA A 257 53.37 -61.31 -13.77
C ALA A 257 52.45 -60.65 -12.77
N LEU A 258 52.82 -59.45 -12.32
CA LEU A 258 52.11 -58.66 -11.32
C LEU A 258 51.49 -57.41 -11.94
N ALA A 259 50.15 -57.26 -11.87
CA ALA A 259 49.47 -56.05 -12.30
C ALA A 259 49.80 -54.91 -11.35
N ARG A 260 50.05 -53.72 -11.90
CA ARG A 260 50.29 -52.49 -11.17
C ARG A 260 49.45 -51.39 -11.82
N TRP A 261 48.57 -50.79 -11.02
CA TRP A 261 47.75 -49.67 -11.48
C TRP A 261 48.44 -48.35 -11.18
N ARG A 262 48.88 -47.66 -12.21
CA ARG A 262 49.52 -46.38 -12.12
C ARG A 262 48.44 -45.31 -11.87
N GLN A 263 48.53 -44.60 -10.74
CA GLN A 263 47.66 -43.50 -10.40
C GLN A 263 48.11 -42.22 -11.10
N PRO A 264 47.20 -41.20 -11.25
CA PRO A 264 47.57 -39.90 -11.83
C PRO A 264 48.68 -39.17 -11.10
N ASP A 265 48.85 -39.41 -9.80
CA ASP A 265 49.93 -38.87 -8.97
C ASP A 265 51.25 -39.60 -9.13
N GLY A 266 51.30 -40.59 -10.01
CA GLY A 266 52.50 -41.41 -10.28
C GLY A 266 52.73 -42.60 -9.32
N SER A 267 51.90 -42.73 -8.29
CA SER A 267 51.95 -43.88 -7.37
C SER A 267 51.38 -45.14 -8.02
N PHE A 268 51.76 -46.36 -7.47
CA PHE A 268 51.22 -47.59 -7.92
C PHE A 268 50.37 -48.26 -6.86
N LEU A 269 49.14 -48.64 -7.25
CA LEU A 269 48.31 -49.52 -6.44
C LEU A 269 48.55 -50.95 -6.82
N SER A 270 48.77 -51.81 -5.82
CA SER A 270 48.79 -53.28 -5.93
C SER A 270 47.34 -53.78 -5.99
N PRO A 271 47.05 -54.81 -6.74
CA PRO A 271 45.74 -55.44 -6.79
C PRO A 271 45.30 -55.95 -5.43
#